data_5cc454950e169626d7e0288be03031a6
#
_entry.id   5cc454950e169626d7e0288be03031a6
#
_cell.length_a   1.000
_cell.length_b   1.000
_cell.length_c   1.000
_cell.angle_alpha   90.00
_cell.angle_beta   90.00
_cell.angle_gamma   90.00
#
_symmetry.space_group_name_H-M   'P 1'
#
loop_
_entity.id
_entity.type
_entity.pdbx_description
1 polymer ?
#
loop_
_entity_poly.entity_id
_entity_poly.type
_entity_poly.pdbx_seq_one_letter_code
_entity_poly.pdbx_strand_id
1 'polypeptide(L)'
;MEKELNMMLQSQDYEGIASYVSDMDTECARAVLCELHEIDLRKVCNHIDADKLGMLLPLLDGESQKAIVSALREGKLDEVMDNVSVDDTIEIIDNLPASVASKVVEVDEIENLLAAKRFKSLKELLLNMNPVDIASSFENLAADERVVVYRLLSKDVAA
;
A
#
# COMPACT_ATOMS: atom_id res chain seq x y z
N MET A 1 24.89 -16.48 0.85
CA MET A 1 23.69 -15.62 0.86
C MET A 1 24.04 -14.14 0.71
N GLU A 2 24.70 -13.52 1.65
CA GLU A 2 25.12 -12.10 1.54
C GLU A 2 26.01 -11.77 0.32
N LYS A 3 26.97 -12.65 0.00
CA LYS A 3 27.85 -12.45 -1.14
C LYS A 3 27.13 -12.43 -2.48
N GLU A 4 26.17 -13.32 -2.67
CA GLU A 4 25.38 -13.42 -3.89
C GLU A 4 24.49 -12.21 -4.07
N LEU A 5 23.79 -11.81 -3.01
CA LEU A 5 22.95 -10.62 -2.99
C LEU A 5 23.78 -9.35 -3.29
N ASN A 6 24.95 -9.21 -2.65
CA ASN A 6 25.85 -8.07 -2.90
C ASN A 6 26.36 -8.02 -4.34
N MET A 7 26.66 -9.17 -4.94
CA MET A 7 27.05 -9.23 -6.34
C MET A 7 25.93 -8.80 -7.29
N MET A 8 24.71 -9.24 -7.03
CA MET A 8 23.51 -8.84 -7.79
C MET A 8 23.23 -7.34 -7.64
N LEU A 9 23.37 -6.79 -6.44
CA LEU A 9 23.23 -5.35 -6.19
C LEU A 9 24.28 -4.53 -6.94
N GLN A 10 25.54 -4.97 -6.91
CA GLN A 10 26.63 -4.29 -7.62
C GLN A 10 26.45 -4.32 -9.14
N SER A 11 25.91 -5.41 -9.67
CA SER A 11 25.59 -5.55 -11.10
C SER A 11 24.23 -4.96 -11.49
N GLN A 12 23.47 -4.45 -10.53
CA GLN A 12 22.11 -3.94 -10.73
C GLN A 12 21.14 -4.98 -11.34
N ASP A 13 21.33 -6.23 -10.98
CA ASP A 13 20.50 -7.36 -11.43
C ASP A 13 19.25 -7.47 -10.52
N TYR A 14 18.34 -6.53 -10.66
CA TYR A 14 17.12 -6.46 -9.84
C TYR A 14 16.16 -7.62 -10.14
N GLU A 15 16.14 -8.11 -11.36
CA GLU A 15 15.35 -9.29 -11.75
C GLU A 15 15.90 -10.55 -11.08
N GLY A 16 17.22 -10.72 -11.04
CA GLY A 16 17.87 -11.81 -10.31
C GLY A 16 17.59 -11.76 -8.82
N ILE A 17 17.65 -10.58 -8.21
CA ILE A 17 17.31 -10.40 -6.79
C ILE A 17 15.84 -10.75 -6.54
N ALA A 18 14.93 -10.31 -7.39
CA ALA A 18 13.50 -10.61 -7.26
C ALA A 18 13.22 -12.10 -7.37
N SER A 19 13.86 -12.80 -8.30
CA SER A 19 13.77 -14.26 -8.43
C SER A 19 14.29 -14.96 -7.17
N TYR A 20 15.43 -14.51 -6.67
CA TYR A 20 16.04 -15.06 -5.46
C TYR A 20 15.13 -14.89 -4.22
N VAL A 21 14.54 -13.72 -4.05
CA VAL A 21 13.56 -13.42 -2.98
C VAL A 21 12.30 -14.26 -3.13
N SER A 22 11.84 -14.48 -4.36
CA SER A 22 10.63 -15.26 -4.64
C SER A 22 10.76 -16.74 -4.27
N ASP A 23 11.97 -17.27 -4.38
CA ASP A 23 12.29 -18.68 -4.02
C ASP A 23 12.47 -18.89 -2.50
N MET A 24 12.61 -17.81 -1.73
CA MET A 24 12.76 -17.88 -0.28
C MET A 24 11.43 -18.08 0.44
N ASP A 25 11.51 -18.61 1.67
CA ASP A 25 10.39 -18.50 2.59
C ASP A 25 10.08 -17.05 2.94
N THR A 26 8.90 -16.81 3.44
CA THR A 26 8.37 -15.46 3.69
C THR A 26 9.23 -14.66 4.70
N GLU A 27 9.75 -15.31 5.73
CA GLU A 27 10.55 -14.63 6.76
C GLU A 27 11.94 -14.22 6.24
N CYS A 28 12.60 -15.11 5.51
CA CYS A 28 13.87 -14.81 4.86
C CYS A 28 13.72 -13.73 3.79
N ALA A 29 12.67 -13.80 2.97
CA ALA A 29 12.36 -12.81 1.97
C ALA A 29 12.13 -11.42 2.60
N ARG A 30 11.37 -11.36 3.68
CA ARG A 30 11.14 -10.14 4.46
C ARG A 30 12.46 -9.54 4.96
N ALA A 31 13.31 -10.37 5.57
CA ALA A 31 14.60 -9.91 6.09
C ALA A 31 15.47 -9.29 4.99
N VAL A 32 15.55 -9.94 3.83
CA VAL A 32 16.31 -9.41 2.68
C VAL A 32 15.75 -8.08 2.20
N LEU A 33 14.43 -7.96 2.05
CA LEU A 33 13.81 -6.71 1.59
C LEU A 33 14.01 -5.56 2.58
N CYS A 34 13.97 -5.82 3.88
CA CYS A 34 14.22 -4.81 4.91
C CYS A 34 15.67 -4.31 4.96
N GLU A 35 16.62 -5.10 4.47
CA GLU A 35 18.03 -4.70 4.40
C GLU A 35 18.39 -3.90 3.15
N LEU A 36 17.51 -3.89 2.13
CA LEU A 36 17.74 -3.14 0.91
C LEU A 36 17.58 -1.64 1.12
N HIS A 37 18.44 -0.86 0.47
CA HIS A 37 18.24 0.58 0.37
C HIS A 37 16.94 0.88 -0.39
N GLU A 38 16.28 1.98 -0.05
CA GLU A 38 15.01 2.38 -0.66
C GLU A 38 15.01 2.34 -2.19
N ILE A 39 16.09 2.80 -2.82
CA ILE A 39 16.22 2.83 -4.28
C ILE A 39 16.21 1.41 -4.87
N ASP A 40 16.95 0.50 -4.25
CA ASP A 40 17.04 -0.89 -4.69
C ASP A 40 15.74 -1.64 -4.41
N LEU A 41 15.15 -1.42 -3.23
CA LEU A 41 13.86 -1.97 -2.85
C LEU A 41 12.76 -1.62 -3.87
N ARG A 42 12.67 -0.37 -4.27
CA ARG A 42 11.72 0.11 -5.28
C ARG A 42 11.87 -0.61 -6.61
N LYS A 43 13.10 -0.85 -7.04
CA LYS A 43 13.38 -1.54 -8.30
C LYS A 43 13.10 -3.03 -8.23
N VAL A 44 13.55 -3.69 -7.17
CA VAL A 44 13.33 -5.12 -6.94
C VAL A 44 11.85 -5.45 -6.88
N CYS A 45 11.05 -4.68 -6.16
CA CYS A 45 9.63 -4.94 -5.97
C CYS A 45 8.82 -4.90 -7.28
N ASN A 46 9.27 -4.16 -8.28
CA ASN A 46 8.63 -4.17 -9.60
C ASN A 46 8.84 -5.48 -10.39
N HIS A 47 9.80 -6.32 -9.98
CA HIS A 47 10.08 -7.62 -10.58
C HIS A 47 9.55 -8.81 -9.77
N ILE A 48 9.10 -8.60 -8.53
CA ILE A 48 8.47 -9.63 -7.70
C ILE A 48 7.01 -9.81 -8.15
N ASP A 49 6.54 -11.06 -8.19
CA ASP A 49 5.15 -11.37 -8.50
C ASP A 49 4.19 -10.76 -7.48
N ALA A 50 3.01 -10.34 -7.94
CA ALA A 50 2.01 -9.67 -7.11
C ALA A 50 1.54 -10.52 -5.92
N ASP A 51 1.35 -11.82 -6.10
CA ASP A 51 0.97 -12.76 -5.03
C ASP A 51 2.03 -12.79 -3.93
N LYS A 52 3.31 -12.93 -4.31
CA LYS A 52 4.42 -12.96 -3.35
C LYS A 52 4.56 -11.63 -2.63
N LEU A 53 4.47 -10.54 -3.37
CA LEU A 53 4.58 -9.19 -2.80
C LEU A 53 3.40 -8.86 -1.88
N GLY A 54 2.19 -9.30 -2.22
CA GLY A 54 0.99 -9.18 -1.38
C GLY A 54 1.11 -9.92 -0.05
N MET A 55 1.82 -11.06 -0.04
CA MET A 55 2.14 -11.79 1.18
C MET A 55 3.21 -11.10 2.03
N LEU A 56 4.17 -10.43 1.41
CA LEU A 56 5.31 -9.81 2.09
C LEU A 56 4.99 -8.40 2.59
N LEU A 57 4.22 -7.63 1.86
CA LEU A 57 3.95 -6.22 2.13
C LEU A 57 3.44 -5.95 3.56
N PRO A 58 2.46 -6.72 4.11
CA PRO A 58 1.99 -6.52 5.48
C PRO A 58 3.06 -6.76 6.56
N LEU A 59 4.08 -7.56 6.23
CA LEU A 59 5.15 -7.95 7.16
C LEU A 59 6.31 -6.95 7.20
N LEU A 60 6.33 -6.00 6.26
CA LEU A 60 7.37 -4.98 6.17
C LEU A 60 7.08 -3.79 7.11
N ASP A 61 8.13 -3.04 7.44
CA ASP A 61 7.98 -1.79 8.19
C ASP A 61 7.31 -0.69 7.35
N GLY A 62 6.82 0.36 8.01
CA GLY A 62 6.08 1.44 7.36
C GLY A 62 6.88 2.20 6.29
N GLU A 63 8.19 2.36 6.46
CA GLU A 63 9.06 3.02 5.48
C GLU A 63 9.21 2.16 4.22
N SER A 64 9.39 0.86 4.38
CA SER A 64 9.44 -0.10 3.27
C SER A 64 8.10 -0.18 2.54
N GLN A 65 6.98 -0.22 3.25
CA GLN A 65 5.64 -0.18 2.68
C GLN A 65 5.42 1.08 1.84
N LYS A 66 5.79 2.24 2.38
CA LYS A 66 5.71 3.52 1.67
C LYS A 66 6.54 3.52 0.39
N ALA A 67 7.79 3.05 0.46
CA ALA A 67 8.68 2.97 -0.69
C ALA A 67 8.10 2.07 -1.79
N ILE A 68 7.59 0.90 -1.43
CA ILE A 68 7.01 -0.06 -2.37
C ILE A 68 5.74 0.48 -3.02
N VAL A 69 4.78 0.96 -2.22
CA VAL A 69 3.51 1.49 -2.73
C VAL A 69 3.75 2.68 -3.65
N SER A 70 4.71 3.54 -3.33
CA SER A 70 5.07 4.70 -4.16
C SER A 70 5.75 4.32 -5.48
N ALA A 71 6.44 3.18 -5.52
CA ALA A 71 7.23 2.74 -6.66
C ALA A 71 6.49 1.82 -7.62
N LEU A 72 5.46 1.10 -7.16
CA LEU A 72 4.70 0.17 -7.99
C LEU A 72 3.87 0.92 -9.04
N ARG A 73 3.80 0.33 -10.22
CA ARG A 73 2.88 0.79 -11.28
C ARG A 73 1.44 0.53 -10.82
N GLU A 74 0.52 1.39 -11.23
CA GLU A 74 -0.88 1.37 -10.81
C GLU A 74 -1.52 -0.03 -10.94
N GLY A 75 -1.46 -0.64 -12.12
CA GLY A 75 -2.02 -1.98 -12.34
C GLY A 75 -1.39 -3.08 -11.49
N LYS A 76 -0.08 -3.01 -11.24
CA LYS A 76 0.62 -3.96 -10.36
C LYS A 76 0.26 -3.74 -8.90
N LEU A 77 0.10 -2.49 -8.49
CA LEU A 77 -0.32 -2.16 -7.13
C LEU A 77 -1.70 -2.75 -6.84
N ASP A 78 -2.64 -2.64 -7.76
CA ASP A 78 -3.97 -3.23 -7.62
C ASP A 78 -3.89 -4.75 -7.47
N GLU A 79 -3.10 -5.44 -8.30
CA GLU A 79 -2.88 -6.88 -8.20
C GLU A 79 -2.24 -7.28 -6.86
N VAL A 80 -1.30 -6.50 -6.35
CA VAL A 80 -0.67 -6.74 -5.04
C VAL A 80 -1.69 -6.58 -3.92
N MET A 81 -2.48 -5.53 -3.95
CA MET A 81 -3.47 -5.24 -2.91
C MET A 81 -4.62 -6.24 -2.91
N ASP A 82 -4.97 -6.82 -4.06
CA ASP A 82 -5.94 -7.92 -4.16
C ASP A 82 -5.51 -9.19 -3.40
N ASN A 83 -4.20 -9.36 -3.20
CA ASN A 83 -3.63 -10.46 -2.42
C ASN A 83 -3.40 -10.12 -0.93
N VAL A 84 -3.73 -8.92 -0.50
CA VAL A 84 -3.64 -8.47 0.89
C VAL A 84 -5.00 -8.60 1.56
N SER A 85 -5.03 -9.07 2.81
CA SER A 85 -6.29 -9.15 3.55
C SER A 85 -6.86 -7.76 3.84
N VAL A 86 -8.16 -7.68 4.11
CA VAL A 86 -8.83 -6.41 4.46
C VAL A 86 -8.21 -5.78 5.71
N ASP A 87 -7.94 -6.59 6.74
CA ASP A 87 -7.34 -6.11 7.99
C ASP A 87 -5.93 -5.57 7.78
N ASP A 88 -5.12 -6.28 7.00
CA ASP A 88 -3.76 -5.85 6.65
C ASP A 88 -3.77 -4.60 5.77
N THR A 89 -4.71 -4.48 4.84
CA THR A 89 -4.89 -3.29 4.02
C THR A 89 -5.19 -2.06 4.88
N ILE A 90 -6.05 -2.19 5.88
CA ILE A 90 -6.35 -1.11 6.82
C ILE A 90 -5.10 -0.68 7.58
N GLU A 91 -4.31 -1.61 8.08
CA GLU A 91 -3.06 -1.31 8.78
C GLU A 91 -2.02 -0.63 7.88
N ILE A 92 -1.90 -1.08 6.64
CA ILE A 92 -1.01 -0.46 5.65
C ILE A 92 -1.43 0.98 5.39
N ILE A 93 -2.71 1.23 5.14
CA ILE A 93 -3.24 2.58 4.91
C ILE A 93 -2.98 3.48 6.13
N ASP A 94 -3.16 2.95 7.34
CA ASP A 94 -2.93 3.69 8.58
C ASP A 94 -1.46 4.10 8.77
N ASN A 95 -0.54 3.28 8.30
CA ASN A 95 0.91 3.52 8.36
C ASN A 95 1.45 4.42 7.25
N LEU A 96 0.69 4.62 6.16
CA LEU A 96 1.13 5.41 5.02
C LEU A 96 0.73 6.89 5.16
N PRO A 97 1.57 7.83 4.64
CA PRO A 97 1.12 9.19 4.45
C PRO A 97 -0.12 9.24 3.56
N ALA A 98 -1.05 10.16 3.82
CA ALA A 98 -2.32 10.21 3.11
C ALA A 98 -2.17 10.37 1.58
N SER A 99 -1.14 11.09 1.13
CA SER A 99 -0.82 11.23 -0.31
C SER A 99 -0.42 9.91 -0.99
N VAL A 100 0.16 8.98 -0.24
CA VAL A 100 0.54 7.64 -0.74
C VAL A 100 -0.64 6.67 -0.55
N ALA A 101 -1.30 6.72 0.59
CA ALA A 101 -2.47 5.90 0.90
C ALA A 101 -3.60 6.07 -0.12
N SER A 102 -3.79 7.28 -0.66
CA SER A 102 -4.80 7.56 -1.69
C SER A 102 -4.63 6.74 -2.97
N LYS A 103 -3.43 6.20 -3.23
CA LYS A 103 -3.17 5.33 -4.39
C LYS A 103 -3.72 3.91 -4.22
N VAL A 104 -3.89 3.44 -2.99
CA VAL A 104 -4.37 2.08 -2.67
C VAL A 104 -5.84 2.05 -2.30
N VAL A 105 -6.48 3.22 -2.19
CA VAL A 105 -7.86 3.32 -1.74
C VAL A 105 -8.82 3.27 -2.92
N GLU A 106 -9.64 2.25 -2.91
CA GLU A 106 -10.84 2.16 -3.70
C GLU A 106 -12.08 2.47 -2.82
N VAL A 107 -13.26 2.46 -3.40
CA VAL A 107 -14.52 2.73 -2.67
C VAL A 107 -14.70 1.76 -1.51
N ASP A 108 -14.35 0.49 -1.73
CA ASP A 108 -14.47 -0.56 -0.72
C ASP A 108 -13.61 -0.32 0.51
N GLU A 109 -12.43 0.30 0.35
CA GLU A 109 -11.56 0.66 1.48
C GLU A 109 -12.14 1.77 2.34
N ILE A 110 -12.91 2.69 1.78
CA ILE A 110 -13.62 3.72 2.55
C ILE A 110 -14.66 3.05 3.47
N GLU A 111 -15.41 2.10 2.94
CA GLU A 111 -16.36 1.30 3.74
C GLU A 111 -15.64 0.50 4.84
N ASN A 112 -14.51 -0.11 4.51
CA ASN A 112 -13.71 -0.88 5.47
C ASN A 112 -13.12 0.00 6.59
N LEU A 113 -12.63 1.20 6.27
CA LEU A 113 -12.14 2.16 7.25
C LEU A 113 -13.26 2.66 8.17
N LEU A 114 -14.46 2.86 7.64
CA LEU A 114 -15.63 3.22 8.42
C LEU A 114 -16.02 2.09 9.38
N ALA A 115 -16.07 0.85 8.89
CA ALA A 115 -16.39 -0.32 9.69
C ALA A 115 -15.36 -0.56 10.81
N ALA A 116 -14.09 -0.31 10.54
CA ALA A 116 -12.99 -0.40 11.52
C ALA A 116 -12.90 0.81 12.44
N LYS A 117 -13.73 1.84 12.26
CA LYS A 117 -13.72 3.10 13.02
C LYS A 117 -12.38 3.84 12.98
N ARG A 118 -11.65 3.74 11.87
CA ARG A 118 -10.38 4.42 11.61
C ARG A 118 -10.60 5.85 11.10
N PHE A 119 -11.32 6.67 11.84
CA PHE A 119 -11.78 7.99 11.40
C PHE A 119 -10.66 8.99 11.13
N LYS A 120 -9.57 8.93 11.89
CA LYS A 120 -8.42 9.83 11.68
C LYS A 120 -7.77 9.57 10.31
N SER A 121 -7.46 8.32 10.02
CA SER A 121 -6.88 7.91 8.74
C SER A 121 -7.82 8.19 7.58
N LEU A 122 -9.11 7.92 7.76
CA LEU A 122 -10.13 8.21 6.76
C LEU A 122 -10.23 9.71 6.46
N LYS A 123 -10.20 10.56 7.49
CA LYS A 123 -10.22 12.02 7.31
C LYS A 123 -9.01 12.54 6.54
N GLU A 124 -7.81 12.11 6.91
CA GLU A 124 -6.57 12.48 6.21
C GLU A 124 -6.60 12.03 4.76
N LEU A 125 -7.12 10.83 4.50
CA LEU A 125 -7.29 10.29 3.16
C LEU A 125 -8.24 11.13 2.32
N LEU A 126 -9.43 11.43 2.84
CA LEU A 126 -10.45 12.23 2.14
C LEU A 126 -9.95 13.64 1.80
N LEU A 127 -9.15 14.25 2.66
CA LEU A 127 -8.55 15.57 2.41
C LEU A 127 -7.55 15.58 1.24
N ASN A 128 -6.98 14.41 0.91
CA ASN A 128 -6.04 14.24 -0.21
C ASN A 128 -6.71 13.73 -1.48
N MET A 129 -7.98 13.34 -1.43
CA MET A 129 -8.73 12.87 -2.60
C MET A 129 -9.27 14.04 -3.43
N ASN A 130 -9.41 13.78 -4.72
CA ASN A 130 -10.10 14.69 -5.63
C ASN A 130 -11.60 14.78 -5.24
N PRO A 131 -12.23 15.95 -5.26
CA PRO A 131 -13.67 16.09 -4.98
C PRO A 131 -14.58 15.20 -5.83
N VAL A 132 -14.21 14.91 -7.07
CA VAL A 132 -14.95 14.01 -7.96
C VAL A 132 -14.92 12.56 -7.43
N ASP A 133 -13.76 12.11 -6.95
CA ASP A 133 -13.59 10.76 -6.38
C ASP A 133 -14.34 10.63 -5.06
N ILE A 134 -14.34 11.67 -4.24
CA ILE A 134 -15.13 11.73 -3.00
C ILE A 134 -16.63 11.61 -3.33
N ALA A 135 -17.13 12.36 -4.29
CA ALA A 135 -18.53 12.32 -4.74
C ALA A 135 -18.91 10.93 -5.25
N SER A 136 -18.04 10.29 -6.05
CA SER A 136 -18.27 8.92 -6.53
C SER A 136 -18.33 7.91 -5.40
N SER A 137 -17.50 8.08 -4.37
CA SER A 137 -17.52 7.24 -3.17
C SER A 137 -18.83 7.34 -2.39
N PHE A 138 -19.43 8.53 -2.33
CA PHE A 138 -20.72 8.76 -1.66
C PHE A 138 -21.87 7.95 -2.26
N GLU A 139 -21.86 7.71 -3.56
CA GLU A 139 -22.92 6.99 -4.24
C GLU A 139 -23.05 5.52 -3.77
N ASN A 140 -21.94 4.94 -3.33
CA ASN A 140 -21.87 3.54 -2.90
C ASN A 140 -22.05 3.35 -1.38
N LEU A 141 -22.05 4.43 -0.61
CA LEU A 141 -22.19 4.38 0.85
C LEU A 141 -23.65 4.35 1.28
N ALA A 142 -23.93 3.68 2.41
CA ALA A 142 -25.24 3.74 3.08
C ALA A 142 -25.48 5.17 3.64
N ALA A 143 -26.73 5.53 3.90
CA ALA A 143 -27.11 6.88 4.33
C ALA A 143 -26.44 7.32 5.64
N ASP A 144 -26.32 6.42 6.61
CA ASP A 144 -25.63 6.65 7.91
C ASP A 144 -24.09 6.80 7.71
N GLU A 145 -23.51 6.02 6.83
CA GLU A 145 -22.08 6.12 6.48
C GLU A 145 -21.75 7.44 5.79
N ARG A 146 -22.62 7.91 4.89
CA ARG A 146 -22.49 9.22 4.24
C ARG A 146 -22.45 10.36 5.24
N VAL A 147 -23.26 10.31 6.27
CA VAL A 147 -23.29 11.32 7.36
C VAL A 147 -21.95 11.35 8.10
N VAL A 148 -21.36 10.19 8.38
CA VAL A 148 -20.05 10.11 9.06
C VAL A 148 -18.96 10.69 8.18
N VAL A 149 -18.88 10.30 6.91
CA VAL A 149 -17.90 10.84 5.95
C VAL A 149 -18.05 12.34 5.79
N TYR A 150 -19.27 12.85 5.66
CA TYR A 150 -19.55 14.27 5.56
C TYR A 150 -19.05 15.06 6.78
N ARG A 151 -19.21 14.52 7.98
CA ARG A 151 -18.70 15.13 9.22
C ARG A 151 -17.18 15.14 9.32
N LEU A 152 -16.50 14.17 8.70
CA LEU A 152 -15.04 14.07 8.69
C LEU A 152 -14.41 15.09 7.72
N LEU A 153 -15.13 15.51 6.70
CA LEU A 153 -14.65 16.52 5.77
C LEU A 153 -14.55 17.88 6.47
N SER A 154 -13.52 18.65 6.12
CA SER A 154 -13.44 20.03 6.57
C SER A 154 -14.57 20.87 5.95
N LYS A 155 -14.95 21.95 6.63
CA LYS A 155 -15.99 22.84 6.12
C LYS A 155 -15.67 23.40 4.71
N ASP A 156 -14.39 23.60 4.44
CA ASP A 156 -13.90 24.10 3.15
C ASP A 156 -14.07 23.10 2.00
N VAL A 157 -14.02 21.80 2.31
CA VAL A 157 -14.20 20.72 1.34
C VAL A 157 -15.67 20.32 1.21
N ALA A 158 -16.43 20.38 2.29
CA ALA A 158 -17.85 20.00 2.33
C ALA A 158 -18.79 21.10 1.77
N ALA A 159 -18.32 22.31 1.74
CA ALA A 159 -19.05 23.45 1.13
C ALA A 159 -18.89 23.45 -0.38
#